data_6588ace7fa51904df38c00a100c6cf72
#
_entry.id   6588ace7fa51904df38c00a100c6cf72
#
_cell.length_a   1.000
_cell.length_b   1.000
_cell.length_c   1.000
_cell.angle_alpha   90.00
_cell.angle_beta   90.00
_cell.angle_gamma   90.00
#
_symmetry.space_group_name_H-M   'P 1'
#
loop_
_entity.id
_entity.type
_entity.pdbx_description
1 polymer ?
#
loop_
_entity_poly.entity_id
_entity_poly.type
_entity_poly.pdbx_seq_one_letter_code
_entity_poly.pdbx_strand_id
1 'polypeptide(L)'
;EFRNKGIDVYIEAMNRLLRDSNLKKNVLAFIDVPGWVGDPRQDLLDRLNSGKKFDTPLEVPEITHWLHNMSHDNVLGMLKYFNMHNNKEDKVKLIFLPCYLTGDDGIINKSYYDVVLGNDLCIYPSYYEPWGYTPLEAVAFKVPCITTDLAGFGLWANSEKGSYSEIVDGVKVIKRTDYNYSEVADAIKDTVAKYSGFTKTQVNKCRKNAEILSEKALWKHFIEYYYDAYDFALRKAEVRMKK
;
A
#
# COMPACT_ATOMS: atom_id res chain seq x y z
N GLU A 1 -14.92 2.57 -2.29
CA GLU A 1 -13.51 2.84 -2.70
C GLU A 1 -12.70 1.56 -3.03
N PHE A 2 -13.26 0.35 -2.75
CA PHE A 2 -12.57 -0.94 -2.86
C PHE A 2 -11.79 -1.12 -4.19
N ARG A 3 -12.45 -0.90 -5.33
CA ARG A 3 -11.81 -1.00 -6.65
C ARG A 3 -10.95 0.21 -6.99
N ASN A 4 -11.40 1.42 -6.62
CA ASN A 4 -10.66 2.64 -6.95
C ASN A 4 -9.30 2.70 -6.23
N LYS A 5 -9.23 2.24 -4.98
CA LYS A 5 -7.97 2.12 -4.24
C LYS A 5 -7.16 0.86 -4.60
N GLY A 6 -7.69 -0.01 -5.46
CA GLY A 6 -7.01 -1.20 -5.94
C GLY A 6 -6.84 -2.30 -4.88
N ILE A 7 -7.72 -2.31 -3.88
CA ILE A 7 -7.70 -3.35 -2.84
C ILE A 7 -7.96 -4.72 -3.47
N ASP A 8 -8.86 -4.77 -4.46
CA ASP A 8 -9.16 -5.97 -5.24
C ASP A 8 -7.92 -6.52 -5.96
N VAL A 9 -7.19 -5.69 -6.68
CA VAL A 9 -5.99 -6.12 -7.41
C VAL A 9 -4.85 -6.48 -6.46
N TYR A 10 -4.79 -5.85 -5.28
CA TYR A 10 -3.84 -6.23 -4.23
C TYR A 10 -4.13 -7.64 -3.70
N ILE A 11 -5.39 -7.95 -3.36
CA ILE A 11 -5.79 -9.28 -2.87
C ILE A 11 -5.52 -10.33 -3.96
N GLU A 12 -5.84 -10.04 -5.21
CA GLU A 12 -5.53 -10.93 -6.35
C GLU A 12 -4.02 -11.19 -6.45
N ALA A 13 -3.20 -10.15 -6.33
CA ALA A 13 -1.74 -10.29 -6.35
C ALA A 13 -1.23 -11.18 -5.20
N MET A 14 -1.78 -11.02 -3.99
CA MET A 14 -1.41 -11.85 -2.84
C MET A 14 -1.88 -13.31 -3.00
N ASN A 15 -3.04 -13.53 -3.61
CA ASN A 15 -3.52 -14.86 -3.97
C ASN A 15 -2.58 -15.54 -4.98
N ARG A 16 -2.12 -14.83 -6.01
CA ARG A 16 -1.13 -15.36 -6.97
C ARG A 16 0.22 -15.63 -6.29
N LEU A 17 0.64 -14.75 -5.38
CA LEU A 17 1.88 -14.91 -4.62
C LEU A 17 1.83 -16.13 -3.69
N LEU A 18 0.68 -16.37 -3.04
CA LEU A 18 0.47 -17.56 -2.20
C LEU A 18 0.68 -18.87 -2.98
N ARG A 19 0.34 -18.87 -4.26
CA ARG A 19 0.47 -20.04 -5.16
C ARG A 19 1.84 -20.11 -5.87
N ASP A 20 2.72 -19.12 -5.66
CA ASP A 20 4.03 -19.10 -6.29
C ASP A 20 5.00 -20.03 -5.52
N SER A 21 5.31 -21.18 -6.14
CA SER A 21 6.26 -22.16 -5.58
C SER A 21 7.68 -21.60 -5.40
N ASN A 22 8.02 -20.53 -6.12
CA ASN A 22 9.34 -19.89 -6.05
C ASN A 22 9.48 -18.87 -4.91
N LEU A 23 8.40 -18.55 -4.20
CA LEU A 23 8.44 -17.65 -3.07
C LEU A 23 9.38 -18.20 -1.97
N LYS A 24 10.46 -17.48 -1.69
CA LYS A 24 11.54 -17.95 -0.81
C LYS A 24 11.30 -17.65 0.65
N LYS A 25 10.56 -16.59 0.95
CA LYS A 25 10.28 -16.13 2.34
C LYS A 25 8.78 -16.04 2.58
N ASN A 26 8.41 -16.18 3.85
CA ASN A 26 7.05 -15.88 4.27
C ASN A 26 6.78 -14.37 4.11
N VAL A 27 5.57 -14.03 3.71
CA VAL A 27 5.07 -12.66 3.56
C VAL A 27 3.91 -12.47 4.52
N LEU A 28 4.01 -11.47 5.38
CA LEU A 28 2.88 -10.96 6.15
C LEU A 28 2.36 -9.71 5.44
N ALA A 29 1.16 -9.80 4.93
CA ALA A 29 0.51 -8.76 4.16
C ALA A 29 -0.62 -8.12 4.99
N PHE A 30 -0.69 -6.79 4.99
CA PHE A 30 -1.75 -6.05 5.68
C PHE A 30 -2.65 -5.33 4.67
N ILE A 31 -3.92 -5.20 5.02
CA ILE A 31 -4.89 -4.30 4.38
C ILE A 31 -5.31 -3.31 5.46
N ASP A 32 -4.70 -2.13 5.45
CA ASP A 32 -4.96 -1.05 6.40
C ASP A 32 -5.95 -0.07 5.78
N VAL A 33 -7.22 -0.44 5.76
CA VAL A 33 -8.29 0.35 5.13
C VAL A 33 -9.52 0.38 6.03
N PRO A 34 -9.98 1.57 6.44
CA PRO A 34 -11.16 1.67 7.28
C PRO A 34 -12.39 1.02 6.64
N GLY A 35 -13.04 0.15 7.40
CA GLY A 35 -14.32 -0.46 7.09
C GLY A 35 -15.44 0.05 8.00
N TRP A 36 -16.59 -0.57 7.92
CA TRP A 36 -17.65 -0.34 8.90
C TRP A 36 -17.38 -1.13 10.17
N VAL A 37 -16.38 -0.66 10.91
CA VAL A 37 -15.74 -1.35 12.03
C VAL A 37 -16.64 -1.33 13.27
N GLY A 38 -16.69 -2.50 13.95
CA GLY A 38 -17.21 -2.70 15.29
C GLY A 38 -16.08 -2.83 16.32
N ASP A 39 -16.30 -3.69 17.33
CA ASP A 39 -15.35 -3.88 18.43
C ASP A 39 -14.10 -4.65 18.01
N PRO A 40 -12.96 -4.42 18.71
CA PRO A 40 -11.78 -5.28 18.62
C PRO A 40 -12.13 -6.72 18.99
N ARG A 41 -11.47 -7.69 18.35
CA ARG A 41 -11.74 -9.10 18.60
C ARG A 41 -11.19 -9.57 19.94
N GLN A 42 -12.06 -9.87 20.89
CA GLN A 42 -11.66 -10.33 22.22
C GLN A 42 -10.91 -11.66 22.15
N ASP A 43 -11.32 -12.59 21.30
CA ASP A 43 -10.65 -13.89 21.12
C ASP A 43 -9.20 -13.75 20.60
N LEU A 44 -8.95 -12.75 19.76
CA LEU A 44 -7.60 -12.41 19.33
C LEU A 44 -6.78 -11.76 20.47
N LEU A 45 -7.37 -10.83 21.21
CA LEU A 45 -6.74 -10.20 22.38
C LEU A 45 -6.35 -11.21 23.43
N ASP A 46 -7.24 -12.17 23.75
CA ASP A 46 -7.00 -13.22 24.74
C ASP A 46 -5.80 -14.07 24.33
N ARG A 47 -5.67 -14.39 23.02
CA ARG A 47 -4.51 -15.12 22.51
C ARG A 47 -3.22 -14.30 22.59
N LEU A 48 -3.25 -13.04 22.17
CA LEU A 48 -2.08 -12.15 22.22
C LEU A 48 -1.59 -11.97 23.67
N ASN A 49 -2.50 -11.73 24.61
CA ASN A 49 -2.21 -11.53 26.03
C ASN A 49 -1.73 -12.80 26.75
N SER A 50 -2.11 -13.96 26.25
CA SER A 50 -1.72 -15.24 26.87
C SER A 50 -0.22 -15.55 26.74
N GLY A 51 0.45 -14.95 25.76
CA GLY A 51 1.84 -15.25 25.39
C GLY A 51 2.06 -16.70 24.89
N LYS A 52 0.99 -17.47 24.69
CA LYS A 52 1.06 -18.87 24.25
C LYS A 52 0.99 -18.99 22.74
N LYS A 53 1.57 -20.06 22.20
CA LYS A 53 1.35 -20.48 20.81
C LYS A 53 0.09 -21.34 20.73
N PHE A 54 -0.69 -21.13 19.69
CA PHE A 54 -1.91 -21.89 19.42
C PHE A 54 -1.75 -22.62 18.08
N ASP A 55 -2.12 -23.90 18.07
CA ASP A 55 -2.10 -24.71 16.85
C ASP A 55 -3.41 -24.64 16.07
N THR A 56 -4.48 -24.15 16.71
CA THR A 56 -5.78 -23.96 16.06
C THR A 56 -5.93 -22.52 15.58
N PRO A 57 -6.38 -22.28 14.33
CA PRO A 57 -6.66 -20.92 13.86
C PRO A 57 -7.84 -20.29 14.62
N LEU A 58 -7.99 -19.00 14.53
CA LEU A 58 -9.23 -18.30 14.87
C LEU A 58 -10.30 -18.61 13.82
N GLU A 59 -11.59 -18.39 14.14
CA GLU A 59 -12.69 -18.65 13.22
C GLU A 59 -12.59 -17.84 11.93
N VAL A 60 -12.23 -16.56 12.01
CA VAL A 60 -11.96 -15.68 10.85
C VAL A 60 -10.56 -15.10 11.05
N PRO A 61 -9.50 -15.82 10.65
CA PRO A 61 -8.12 -15.45 11.00
C PRO A 61 -7.60 -14.26 10.24
N GLU A 62 -8.35 -13.73 9.28
CA GLU A 62 -7.92 -12.66 8.37
C GLU A 62 -8.21 -11.25 8.92
N ILE A 63 -9.00 -11.09 10.00
CA ILE A 63 -9.47 -9.78 10.45
C ILE A 63 -9.18 -9.53 11.93
N THR A 64 -8.90 -8.28 12.27
CA THR A 64 -8.56 -7.84 13.63
C THR A 64 -9.77 -7.33 14.44
N HIS A 65 -10.77 -6.80 13.79
CA HIS A 65 -11.98 -6.21 14.39
C HIS A 65 -13.22 -6.77 13.72
N TRP A 66 -14.29 -6.94 14.48
CA TRP A 66 -15.58 -7.28 13.90
C TRP A 66 -16.09 -6.12 13.02
N LEU A 67 -16.78 -6.47 11.94
CA LEU A 67 -17.47 -5.49 11.10
C LEU A 67 -18.98 -5.60 11.33
N HIS A 68 -19.69 -4.49 11.24
CA HIS A 68 -21.16 -4.51 11.27
C HIS A 68 -21.77 -5.22 10.04
N ASN A 69 -20.99 -5.40 8.97
CA ASN A 69 -21.40 -6.00 7.71
C ASN A 69 -20.53 -7.22 7.30
N MET A 70 -20.09 -8.04 8.25
CA MET A 70 -19.19 -9.19 8.03
C MET A 70 -19.52 -10.04 6.79
N SER A 71 -20.81 -10.31 6.55
CA SER A 71 -21.26 -11.15 5.44
C SER A 71 -21.27 -10.48 4.07
N HIS A 72 -21.11 -9.15 4.02
CA HIS A 72 -21.21 -8.33 2.81
C HIS A 72 -19.98 -7.44 2.59
N ASP A 73 -18.93 -7.60 3.40
CA ASP A 73 -17.71 -6.87 3.21
C ASP A 73 -16.93 -7.39 1.98
N ASN A 74 -16.48 -6.49 1.12
CA ASN A 74 -15.83 -6.84 -0.14
C ASN A 74 -14.45 -7.49 0.09
N VAL A 75 -13.70 -7.07 1.11
CA VAL A 75 -12.39 -7.64 1.43
C VAL A 75 -12.56 -9.08 1.88
N LEU A 76 -13.39 -9.31 2.90
CA LEU A 76 -13.66 -10.65 3.42
C LEU A 76 -14.28 -11.56 2.36
N GLY A 77 -15.21 -11.02 1.54
CA GLY A 77 -15.82 -11.76 0.43
C GLY A 77 -14.79 -12.23 -0.59
N MET A 78 -13.82 -11.38 -0.94
CA MET A 78 -12.78 -11.73 -1.90
C MET A 78 -11.75 -12.71 -1.30
N LEU A 79 -11.37 -12.56 -0.03
CA LEU A 79 -10.49 -13.50 0.66
C LEU A 79 -11.13 -14.90 0.71
N LYS A 80 -12.41 -14.96 1.04
CA LYS A 80 -13.19 -16.22 1.02
C LYS A 80 -13.27 -16.82 -0.39
N TYR A 81 -13.53 -16.00 -1.41
CA TYR A 81 -13.57 -16.46 -2.80
C TYR A 81 -12.26 -17.12 -3.25
N PHE A 82 -11.12 -16.57 -2.84
CA PHE A 82 -9.80 -17.12 -3.14
C PHE A 82 -9.34 -18.22 -2.17
N ASN A 83 -10.13 -18.55 -1.17
CA ASN A 83 -9.79 -19.53 -0.15
C ASN A 83 -8.50 -19.17 0.63
N MET A 84 -8.33 -17.88 0.94
CA MET A 84 -7.19 -17.34 1.68
C MET A 84 -7.53 -17.28 3.17
N HIS A 85 -7.23 -18.35 3.91
CA HIS A 85 -7.61 -18.51 5.33
C HIS A 85 -6.43 -18.54 6.29
N ASN A 86 -5.28 -18.00 5.86
CA ASN A 86 -4.08 -17.94 6.70
C ASN A 86 -3.69 -19.31 7.30
N ASN A 87 -3.85 -20.41 6.52
CA ASN A 87 -3.50 -21.75 6.97
C ASN A 87 -2.04 -21.81 7.42
N LYS A 88 -1.71 -22.73 8.32
CA LYS A 88 -0.37 -22.83 8.92
C LYS A 88 0.75 -22.89 7.88
N GLU A 89 0.52 -23.61 6.79
CA GLU A 89 1.47 -23.86 5.70
C GLU A 89 1.57 -22.71 4.69
N ASP A 90 0.61 -21.78 4.70
CA ASP A 90 0.58 -20.67 3.74
C ASP A 90 1.77 -19.75 3.96
N LYS A 91 2.56 -19.53 2.91
CA LYS A 91 3.70 -18.60 2.94
C LYS A 91 3.26 -17.13 2.92
N VAL A 92 2.04 -16.84 2.50
CA VAL A 92 1.45 -15.50 2.53
C VAL A 92 0.33 -15.50 3.56
N LYS A 93 0.46 -14.67 4.57
CA LYS A 93 -0.59 -14.39 5.56
C LYS A 93 -1.12 -13.01 5.30
N LEU A 94 -2.44 -12.84 5.24
CA LEU A 94 -3.07 -11.57 4.99
C LEU A 94 -3.95 -11.18 6.18
N ILE A 95 -3.73 -9.97 6.71
CA ILE A 95 -4.45 -9.43 7.87
C ILE A 95 -5.17 -8.14 7.44
N PHE A 96 -6.47 -8.12 7.60
CA PHE A 96 -7.30 -6.95 7.39
C PHE A 96 -7.45 -6.17 8.71
N LEU A 97 -7.00 -4.92 8.72
CA LEU A 97 -7.19 -3.94 9.78
C LEU A 97 -8.23 -2.92 9.35
N PRO A 98 -9.52 -3.10 9.68
CA PRO A 98 -10.59 -2.26 9.18
C PRO A 98 -10.81 -0.98 10.01
N CYS A 99 -9.84 -0.54 10.79
CA CYS A 99 -9.94 0.62 11.68
C CYS A 99 -8.96 1.72 11.30
N TYR A 100 -9.21 2.93 11.81
CA TYR A 100 -8.20 3.99 11.80
C TYR A 100 -7.12 3.70 12.83
N LEU A 101 -5.86 3.81 12.43
CA LEU A 101 -4.71 3.59 13.29
C LEU A 101 -4.36 4.88 14.05
N THR A 102 -5.11 5.14 15.10
CA THR A 102 -4.97 6.32 15.97
C THR A 102 -4.08 6.08 17.19
N GLY A 103 -3.68 4.83 17.42
CA GLY A 103 -2.85 4.41 18.54
C GLY A 103 -3.62 3.75 19.68
N ASP A 104 -4.93 3.68 19.57
CA ASP A 104 -5.87 3.18 20.59
C ASP A 104 -6.94 2.23 19.99
N ASP A 105 -6.62 1.58 18.87
CA ASP A 105 -7.54 0.68 18.16
C ASP A 105 -7.89 -0.60 18.93
N GLY A 106 -7.20 -0.89 20.01
CA GLY A 106 -7.44 -2.05 20.88
C GLY A 106 -6.70 -3.33 20.48
N ILE A 107 -6.10 -3.40 19.31
CA ILE A 107 -5.32 -4.58 18.83
C ILE A 107 -3.86 -4.20 18.59
N ILE A 108 -3.60 -3.33 17.62
CA ILE A 108 -2.25 -2.90 17.25
C ILE A 108 -1.74 -1.81 18.18
N ASN A 109 -2.61 -0.86 18.53
CA ASN A 109 -2.32 0.27 19.42
C ASN A 109 -1.08 1.05 19.00
N LYS A 110 -0.93 1.26 17.70
CA LYS A 110 0.11 2.05 17.06
C LYS A 110 -0.49 3.07 16.13
N SER A 111 0.16 4.21 16.01
CA SER A 111 -0.25 5.20 15.01
C SER A 111 -0.01 4.66 13.59
N TYR A 112 -0.74 5.22 12.62
CA TYR A 112 -0.53 4.90 11.20
C TYR A 112 0.94 4.99 10.79
N TYR A 113 1.63 6.05 11.22
CA TYR A 113 3.04 6.25 10.89
C TYR A 113 3.96 5.20 11.52
N ASP A 114 3.66 4.76 12.75
CA ASP A 114 4.43 3.67 13.38
C ASP A 114 4.25 2.35 12.62
N VAL A 115 3.03 2.08 12.12
CA VAL A 115 2.76 0.89 11.30
C VAL A 115 3.47 0.99 9.95
N VAL A 116 3.43 2.14 9.27
CA VAL A 116 4.17 2.36 8.02
C VAL A 116 5.67 2.10 8.21
N LEU A 117 6.26 2.64 9.28
CA LEU A 117 7.69 2.42 9.61
C LEU A 117 8.04 0.95 9.85
N GLY A 118 7.09 0.15 10.33
CA GLY A 118 7.24 -1.28 10.56
C GLY A 118 7.22 -2.13 9.28
N ASN A 119 6.77 -1.58 8.16
CA ASN A 119 6.67 -2.32 6.90
C ASN A 119 8.00 -2.34 6.13
N ASP A 120 8.22 -3.42 5.40
CA ASP A 120 9.35 -3.52 4.45
C ASP A 120 9.01 -2.89 3.11
N LEU A 121 7.75 -2.94 2.70
CA LEU A 121 7.22 -2.48 1.42
C LEU A 121 5.76 -2.07 1.58
N CYS A 122 5.38 -0.91 1.04
CA CYS A 122 3.99 -0.47 0.97
C CYS A 122 3.44 -0.59 -0.47
N ILE A 123 2.13 -0.84 -0.61
CA ILE A 123 1.50 -1.06 -1.92
C ILE A 123 0.23 -0.22 -2.01
N TYR A 124 0.19 0.69 -2.99
CA TYR A 124 -0.89 1.66 -3.23
C TYR A 124 -1.35 1.58 -4.70
N PRO A 125 -2.06 0.50 -5.09
CA PRO A 125 -2.34 0.20 -6.49
C PRO A 125 -3.62 0.89 -6.98
N SER A 126 -3.80 2.17 -6.63
CA SER A 126 -5.00 2.94 -6.97
C SER A 126 -5.27 2.94 -8.47
N TYR A 127 -6.55 2.81 -8.83
CA TYR A 127 -7.02 3.00 -10.19
C TYR A 127 -6.98 4.49 -10.57
N TYR A 128 -7.35 5.37 -9.64
CA TYR A 128 -7.21 6.81 -9.80
C TYR A 128 -6.92 7.48 -8.45
N GLU A 129 -5.92 8.34 -8.46
CA GLU A 129 -5.55 9.17 -7.31
C GLU A 129 -4.99 10.51 -7.82
N PRO A 130 -5.59 11.68 -7.49
CA PRO A 130 -5.10 12.97 -8.00
C PRO A 130 -3.62 13.24 -7.69
N TRP A 131 -3.18 12.91 -6.49
CA TRP A 131 -1.77 12.93 -6.11
C TRP A 131 -1.33 11.59 -5.53
N GLY A 132 -1.74 11.26 -4.31
CA GLY A 132 -1.33 10.09 -3.54
C GLY A 132 -0.37 10.49 -2.41
N TYR A 133 -0.94 10.94 -1.28
CA TYR A 133 -0.13 11.27 -0.10
C TYR A 133 0.47 10.03 0.54
N THR A 134 -0.25 8.93 0.59
CA THR A 134 0.22 7.69 1.23
C THR A 134 1.50 7.12 0.62
N PRO A 135 1.70 7.02 -0.72
CA PRO A 135 2.99 6.63 -1.27
C PRO A 135 4.09 7.66 -1.01
N LEU A 136 3.78 8.98 -0.99
CA LEU A 136 4.75 10.00 -0.62
C LEU A 136 5.18 9.87 0.84
N GLU A 137 4.24 9.64 1.76
CA GLU A 137 4.52 9.40 3.17
C GLU A 137 5.40 8.15 3.37
N ALA A 138 5.10 7.05 2.68
CA ALA A 138 5.91 5.84 2.75
C ALA A 138 7.38 6.11 2.37
N VAL A 139 7.63 6.80 1.24
CA VAL A 139 9.00 7.11 0.82
C VAL A 139 9.70 8.12 1.73
N ALA A 140 8.94 9.05 2.34
CA ALA A 140 9.46 9.98 3.34
C ALA A 140 9.94 9.24 4.60
N PHE A 141 9.27 8.14 4.97
CA PHE A 141 9.71 7.21 6.02
C PHE A 141 10.73 6.17 5.54
N LYS A 142 11.29 6.33 4.34
CA LYS A 142 12.26 5.40 3.74
C LYS A 142 11.68 3.98 3.53
N VAL A 143 10.37 3.87 3.38
CA VAL A 143 9.71 2.62 3.03
C VAL A 143 9.46 2.62 1.52
N PRO A 144 10.10 1.72 0.76
CA PRO A 144 9.83 1.61 -0.67
C PRO A 144 8.37 1.28 -0.92
N CYS A 145 7.83 1.74 -2.06
CA CYS A 145 6.44 1.47 -2.35
C CYS A 145 6.17 1.08 -3.81
N ILE A 146 4.99 0.50 -4.01
CA ILE A 146 4.41 0.24 -5.34
C ILE A 146 3.23 1.20 -5.50
N THR A 147 3.14 1.87 -6.65
CA THR A 147 2.01 2.71 -7.05
C THR A 147 1.71 2.55 -8.53
N THR A 148 0.76 3.30 -9.07
CA THR A 148 0.38 3.24 -10.48
C THR A 148 0.65 4.57 -11.18
N ASP A 149 0.68 4.55 -12.51
CA ASP A 149 0.76 5.75 -13.34
C ASP A 149 -0.60 6.49 -13.51
N LEU A 150 -1.66 6.01 -12.83
CA LEU A 150 -2.93 6.74 -12.66
C LEU A 150 -3.00 7.52 -11.34
N ALA A 151 -1.92 7.48 -10.54
CA ALA A 151 -1.71 8.34 -9.39
C ALA A 151 -0.72 9.45 -9.75
N GLY A 152 -1.01 10.70 -9.37
CA GLY A 152 -0.14 11.84 -9.65
C GLY A 152 1.27 11.65 -9.11
N PHE A 153 1.42 11.08 -7.92
CA PHE A 153 2.72 10.72 -7.35
C PHE A 153 3.50 9.74 -8.23
N GLY A 154 2.83 8.74 -8.81
CA GLY A 154 3.47 7.78 -9.72
C GLY A 154 3.95 8.43 -11.01
N LEU A 155 3.13 9.30 -11.61
CA LEU A 155 3.53 10.10 -12.77
C LEU A 155 4.74 11.00 -12.46
N TRP A 156 4.73 11.66 -11.31
CA TRP A 156 5.83 12.50 -10.87
C TRP A 156 7.11 11.69 -10.63
N ALA A 157 7.02 10.53 -9.97
CA ALA A 157 8.18 9.66 -9.74
C ALA A 157 8.82 9.16 -11.05
N ASN A 158 7.98 8.83 -12.06
CA ASN A 158 8.46 8.50 -13.40
C ASN A 158 9.16 9.70 -14.08
N SER A 159 8.60 10.90 -13.93
CA SER A 159 9.19 12.14 -14.47
C SER A 159 10.56 12.44 -13.86
N GLU A 160 10.69 12.31 -12.54
CA GLU A 160 11.95 12.51 -11.83
C GLU A 160 13.06 11.53 -12.26
N LYS A 161 12.69 10.33 -12.69
CA LYS A 161 13.61 9.34 -13.23
C LYS A 161 13.85 9.48 -14.73
N GLY A 162 12.92 10.08 -15.47
CA GLY A 162 12.92 10.11 -16.94
C GLY A 162 12.51 8.79 -17.60
N SER A 163 11.96 7.85 -16.84
CA SER A 163 11.47 6.54 -17.30
C SER A 163 10.55 5.91 -16.25
N TYR A 164 9.96 4.75 -16.54
CA TYR A 164 9.25 3.99 -15.51
C TYR A 164 10.17 3.64 -14.34
N SER A 165 9.73 3.99 -13.15
CA SER A 165 10.45 3.76 -11.90
C SER A 165 10.28 2.32 -11.43
N GLU A 166 11.37 1.72 -10.96
CA GLU A 166 11.44 0.36 -10.46
C GLU A 166 11.65 0.33 -8.93
N ILE A 167 11.36 -0.81 -8.29
CA ILE A 167 11.47 -0.91 -6.84
C ILE A 167 12.89 -0.59 -6.31
N VAL A 168 13.91 -0.81 -7.10
CA VAL A 168 15.30 -0.44 -6.76
C VAL A 168 15.51 1.07 -6.72
N ASP A 169 14.64 1.85 -7.32
CA ASP A 169 14.63 3.32 -7.30
C ASP A 169 13.85 3.87 -6.09
N GLY A 170 13.33 2.99 -5.23
CA GLY A 170 12.53 3.33 -4.05
C GLY A 170 11.01 3.30 -4.30
N VAL A 171 10.59 3.43 -5.55
CA VAL A 171 9.18 3.36 -5.95
C VAL A 171 9.07 2.52 -7.22
N LYS A 172 8.20 1.51 -7.21
CA LYS A 172 7.77 0.82 -8.43
C LYS A 172 6.50 1.47 -8.94
N VAL A 173 6.54 2.02 -10.15
CA VAL A 173 5.34 2.53 -10.83
C VAL A 173 4.86 1.50 -11.84
N ILE A 174 3.61 1.07 -11.70
CA ILE A 174 2.97 0.09 -12.58
C ILE A 174 2.06 0.84 -13.55
N LYS A 175 2.16 0.51 -14.84
CA LYS A 175 1.20 0.99 -15.83
C LYS A 175 -0.16 0.38 -15.57
N ARG A 176 -1.20 1.22 -15.44
CA ARG A 176 -2.57 0.78 -15.22
C ARG A 176 -3.51 1.34 -16.28
N THR A 177 -4.45 0.53 -16.73
CA THR A 177 -5.49 0.88 -17.70
C THR A 177 -6.78 0.15 -17.34
N ASP A 178 -7.87 0.43 -18.05
CA ASP A 178 -9.16 -0.25 -17.87
C ASP A 178 -9.09 -1.75 -18.18
N TYR A 179 -8.08 -2.20 -18.92
CA TYR A 179 -8.03 -3.54 -19.53
C TYR A 179 -6.91 -4.42 -19.03
N ASN A 180 -6.00 -3.93 -18.16
CA ASN A 180 -4.81 -4.66 -17.72
C ASN A 180 -4.80 -5.08 -16.24
N TYR A 181 -5.98 -5.38 -15.69
CA TYR A 181 -6.11 -5.80 -14.29
C TYR A 181 -5.21 -6.98 -13.94
N SER A 182 -5.18 -8.00 -14.80
CA SER A 182 -4.39 -9.22 -14.61
C SER A 182 -2.88 -8.92 -14.59
N GLU A 183 -2.41 -8.12 -15.53
CA GLU A 183 -1.01 -7.72 -15.65
C GLU A 183 -0.56 -6.88 -14.45
N VAL A 184 -1.46 -6.03 -13.91
CA VAL A 184 -1.17 -5.27 -12.69
C VAL A 184 -1.04 -6.19 -11.48
N ALA A 185 -1.92 -7.17 -11.34
CA ALA A 185 -1.81 -8.18 -10.27
C ALA A 185 -0.50 -8.97 -10.35
N ASP A 186 -0.09 -9.39 -11.57
CA ASP A 186 1.18 -10.05 -11.78
C ASP A 186 2.37 -9.14 -11.50
N ALA A 187 2.34 -7.89 -11.92
CA ALA A 187 3.41 -6.93 -11.66
C ALA A 187 3.60 -6.67 -10.15
N ILE A 188 2.52 -6.59 -9.38
CA ILE A 188 2.57 -6.50 -7.91
C ILE A 188 3.19 -7.78 -7.34
N LYS A 189 2.64 -8.96 -7.68
CA LYS A 189 3.12 -10.26 -7.25
C LYS A 189 4.62 -10.43 -7.52
N ASP A 190 5.06 -10.18 -8.76
CA ASP A 190 6.46 -10.34 -9.17
C ASP A 190 7.39 -9.36 -8.42
N THR A 191 6.92 -8.14 -8.19
CA THR A 191 7.70 -7.15 -7.43
C THR A 191 7.87 -7.58 -5.97
N VAL A 192 6.80 -8.07 -5.31
CA VAL A 192 6.87 -8.57 -3.94
C VAL A 192 7.75 -9.81 -3.85
N ALA A 193 7.60 -10.78 -4.75
CA ALA A 193 8.43 -11.97 -4.82
C ALA A 193 9.91 -11.62 -4.97
N LYS A 194 10.23 -10.73 -5.92
CA LYS A 194 11.59 -10.22 -6.16
C LYS A 194 12.16 -9.52 -4.92
N TYR A 195 11.39 -8.60 -4.34
CA TYR A 195 11.81 -7.82 -3.17
C TYR A 195 12.05 -8.72 -1.96
N SER A 196 11.22 -9.74 -1.74
CA SER A 196 11.40 -10.71 -0.67
C SER A 196 12.74 -11.46 -0.75
N GLY A 197 13.27 -11.62 -1.95
CA GLY A 197 14.57 -12.24 -2.23
C GLY A 197 15.77 -11.30 -2.07
N PHE A 198 15.56 -10.01 -1.84
CA PHE A 198 16.66 -9.04 -1.74
C PHE A 198 17.53 -9.28 -0.53
N THR A 199 18.83 -9.03 -0.69
CA THR A 199 19.80 -8.94 0.39
C THR A 199 19.57 -7.65 1.19
N LYS A 200 20.09 -7.59 2.42
CA LYS A 200 20.04 -6.38 3.26
C LYS A 200 20.60 -5.15 2.53
N THR A 201 21.68 -5.32 1.77
CA THR A 201 22.28 -4.23 0.98
C THR A 201 21.33 -3.72 -0.10
N GLN A 202 20.64 -4.62 -0.80
CA GLN A 202 19.64 -4.23 -1.82
C GLN A 202 18.44 -3.53 -1.20
N VAL A 203 17.91 -4.03 -0.07
CA VAL A 203 16.84 -3.37 0.68
C VAL A 203 17.26 -1.97 1.12
N ASN A 204 18.46 -1.83 1.72
CA ASN A 204 18.98 -0.53 2.14
C ASN A 204 19.14 0.44 0.97
N LYS A 205 19.52 -0.06 -0.22
CA LYS A 205 19.57 0.78 -1.44
C LYS A 205 18.18 1.27 -1.84
N CYS A 206 17.16 0.40 -1.83
CA CYS A 206 15.77 0.81 -2.12
C CYS A 206 15.30 1.87 -1.11
N ARG A 207 15.54 1.67 0.18
CA ARG A 207 15.20 2.62 1.26
C ARG A 207 15.90 3.97 1.08
N LYS A 208 17.19 3.96 0.72
CA LYS A 208 17.93 5.20 0.46
C LYS A 208 17.41 5.95 -0.76
N ASN A 209 17.06 5.24 -1.83
CA ASN A 209 16.50 5.85 -3.02
C ASN A 209 15.09 6.40 -2.77
N ALA A 210 14.27 5.75 -1.94
CA ALA A 210 12.99 6.28 -1.47
C ALA A 210 13.17 7.61 -0.72
N GLU A 211 14.14 7.68 0.20
CA GLU A 211 14.50 8.92 0.92
C GLU A 211 14.91 10.03 -0.07
N ILE A 212 15.82 9.74 -1.01
CA ILE A 212 16.28 10.73 -2.00
C ILE A 212 15.12 11.24 -2.86
N LEU A 213 14.20 10.37 -3.24
CA LEU A 213 13.01 10.78 -4.00
C LEU A 213 12.12 11.70 -3.15
N SER A 214 11.88 11.36 -1.88
CA SER A 214 11.02 12.16 -1.00
C SER A 214 11.56 13.58 -0.77
N GLU A 215 12.88 13.75 -0.70
CA GLU A 215 13.52 15.07 -0.57
C GLU A 215 13.17 16.01 -1.74
N LYS A 216 12.98 15.47 -2.94
CA LYS A 216 12.56 16.24 -4.12
C LYS A 216 11.10 16.68 -4.06
N ALA A 217 10.26 16.04 -3.25
CA ALA A 217 8.86 16.40 -3.05
C ALA A 217 8.65 17.43 -1.93
N LEU A 218 9.71 17.94 -1.32
CA LEU A 218 9.61 18.98 -0.31
C LEU A 218 9.05 20.28 -0.92
N TRP A 219 8.30 21.01 -0.12
CA TRP A 219 7.64 22.25 -0.54
C TRP A 219 8.60 23.27 -1.14
N LYS A 220 9.84 23.34 -0.66
CA LYS A 220 10.89 24.23 -1.23
C LYS A 220 11.14 24.00 -2.73
N HIS A 221 10.81 22.83 -3.27
CA HIS A 221 10.89 22.51 -4.69
C HIS A 221 9.55 22.70 -5.38
N PHE A 222 8.45 22.27 -4.75
CA PHE A 222 7.13 22.37 -5.37
C PHE A 222 6.57 23.77 -5.45
N ILE A 223 7.04 24.71 -4.61
CA ILE A 223 6.62 26.11 -4.66
C ILE A 223 6.94 26.78 -6.00
N GLU A 224 8.01 26.36 -6.69
CA GLU A 224 8.40 26.91 -7.99
C GLU A 224 7.30 26.73 -9.04
N TYR A 225 6.60 25.59 -9.05
CA TYR A 225 5.44 25.37 -9.94
C TYR A 225 4.29 26.34 -9.66
N TYR A 226 4.15 26.79 -8.42
CA TYR A 226 3.15 27.79 -8.04
C TYR A 226 3.54 29.17 -8.53
N TYR A 227 4.82 29.53 -8.45
CA TYR A 227 5.31 30.82 -9.00
C TYR A 227 5.07 30.88 -10.50
N ASP A 228 5.38 29.84 -11.25
CA ASP A 228 5.10 29.75 -12.68
C ASP A 228 3.59 29.92 -12.98
N ALA A 229 2.74 29.27 -12.19
CA ALA A 229 1.29 29.38 -12.34
C ALA A 229 0.78 30.79 -12.01
N TYR A 230 1.32 31.44 -10.99
CA TYR A 230 0.97 32.82 -10.63
C TYR A 230 1.39 33.80 -11.73
N ASP A 231 2.59 33.68 -12.24
CA ASP A 231 3.09 34.52 -13.33
C ASP A 231 2.26 34.36 -14.61
N PHE A 232 1.87 33.12 -14.91
CA PHE A 232 0.99 32.84 -16.03
C PHE A 232 -0.40 33.47 -15.83
N ALA A 233 -0.98 33.37 -14.64
CA ALA A 233 -2.28 33.95 -14.31
C ALA A 233 -2.25 35.48 -14.38
N LEU A 234 -1.19 36.15 -13.85
CA LEU A 234 -1.01 37.58 -13.88
C LEU A 234 -0.88 38.10 -15.32
N ARG A 235 -0.07 37.46 -16.15
CA ARG A 235 0.05 37.81 -17.59
C ARG A 235 -1.29 37.73 -18.31
N LYS A 236 -2.10 36.70 -18.03
CA LYS A 236 -3.45 36.59 -18.61
C LYS A 236 -4.40 37.68 -18.11
N ALA A 237 -4.31 38.07 -16.85
CA ALA A 237 -5.11 39.14 -16.28
C ALA A 237 -4.78 40.47 -16.95
N GLU A 238 -3.50 40.82 -17.12
CA GLU A 238 -3.06 42.04 -17.82
C GLU A 238 -3.60 42.12 -19.25
N VAL A 239 -3.56 41.03 -20.00
CA VAL A 239 -4.10 40.98 -21.38
C VAL A 239 -5.61 41.23 -21.39
N ARG A 240 -6.36 40.72 -20.37
CA ARG A 240 -7.81 40.94 -20.24
C ARG A 240 -8.14 42.40 -19.88
N MET A 241 -7.32 43.04 -19.05
CA MET A 241 -7.52 44.44 -18.63
C MET A 241 -7.23 45.45 -19.72
N LYS A 242 -6.47 45.07 -20.76
CA LYS A 242 -6.13 45.93 -21.92
C LYS A 242 -7.16 45.88 -23.05
N LYS A 243 -8.18 45.04 -22.94
CA LYS A 243 -9.34 44.95 -23.84
C LYS A 243 -10.52 45.72 -23.28
#